data_820dd0be778ca275395d1fa3b6562a86
#
_entry.id   820dd0be778ca275395d1fa3b6562a86
#
_cell.length_a   1.000
_cell.length_b   1.000
_cell.length_c   1.000
_cell.angle_alpha   90.00
_cell.angle_beta   90.00
_cell.angle_gamma   90.00
#
_symmetry.space_group_name_H-M   'P 1'
#
loop_
_entity.id
_entity.type
_entity.pdbx_description
1 polymer ?
#
loop_
_entity_poly.entity_id
_entity_poly.type
_entity_poly.pdbx_seq_one_letter_code
_entity_poly.pdbx_strand_id
1 'polypeptide(L)'
;MVRDSIVIAGATGFVGHAVTRALAQRPDRPEIVGLTRGRTDVAGAWDRLVPCDLFSLKDVEAAVAGARHVVYLVHSMLPSARLVQGSFADLDLICADNVGRAAACAGVEQIVYLGGLIPDDPGLSAHLTSRREVEAALGAHGVAVTTLRAGMVVGPGGSSFQIIKKLVDRLPAMVLPSWTAHRCQAIDLETAAALIDHVVGRPSAYGQTYDIGGPDAPRYRDMIATVGELLDRKRPAVGVPLLTPHLSRLWVSLITGAPAALVAPLIESLHHDMVCRDRRLQDEARLPGKTFREAARAALESAERKAKPAAYRRAPRPRQVGVRSVQRIPLPSGRDAEWAAHEYMRWLPGGLWPGLRVDVDDSRTASFFALHGKRPLLVLRFATERSSSDRQLFYVVGGLLAKHSERGRLEFRVTPDGHHLLTAIHEYVPALPWWLYRISQALVHRLVMRRFGAHLRGSDFALFSLSRRRTA
;
A
#
# COMPACT_ATOMS: atom_id res chain seq x y z
N MET A 1 -31.56 -18.03 -4.89
CA MET A 1 -30.87 -16.76 -5.24
C MET A 1 -29.41 -16.89 -4.87
N VAL A 2 -28.50 -16.61 -5.79
CA VAL A 2 -27.07 -16.55 -5.48
C VAL A 2 -26.89 -15.32 -4.58
N ARG A 3 -26.27 -15.49 -3.40
CA ARG A 3 -25.98 -14.36 -2.52
C ARG A 3 -24.94 -13.48 -3.16
N ASP A 4 -25.10 -12.16 -3.06
CA ASP A 4 -24.06 -11.21 -3.45
C ASP A 4 -22.78 -11.51 -2.68
N SER A 5 -21.65 -11.63 -3.36
CA SER A 5 -20.36 -11.91 -2.73
C SER A 5 -19.53 -10.64 -2.63
N ILE A 6 -19.03 -10.36 -1.43
CA ILE A 6 -18.17 -9.21 -1.12
C ILE A 6 -16.82 -9.74 -0.66
N VAL A 7 -15.78 -9.39 -1.41
CA VAL A 7 -14.37 -9.69 -1.04
C VAL A 7 -13.77 -8.51 -0.29
N ILE A 8 -13.16 -8.77 0.88
CA ILE A 8 -12.57 -7.73 1.73
C ILE A 8 -11.07 -7.94 1.86
N ALA A 9 -10.30 -7.13 1.13
CA ALA A 9 -8.86 -7.06 1.29
C ALA A 9 -8.51 -6.29 2.57
N GLY A 10 -7.90 -6.98 3.53
CA GLY A 10 -7.62 -6.43 4.87
C GLY A 10 -8.68 -6.76 5.93
N ALA A 11 -9.51 -7.78 5.72
CA ALA A 11 -10.59 -8.21 6.63
C ALA A 11 -10.11 -8.43 8.08
N THR A 12 -8.92 -8.98 8.27
CA THR A 12 -8.32 -9.24 9.59
C THR A 12 -7.68 -8.00 10.25
N GLY A 13 -7.76 -6.84 9.59
CA GLY A 13 -7.24 -5.57 10.09
C GLY A 13 -8.20 -4.86 11.05
N PHE A 14 -7.72 -3.75 11.61
CA PHE A 14 -8.49 -2.92 12.55
C PHE A 14 -9.84 -2.47 11.99
N VAL A 15 -9.85 -1.88 10.80
CA VAL A 15 -11.10 -1.45 10.13
C VAL A 15 -11.85 -2.65 9.55
N GLY A 16 -11.12 -3.63 8.98
CA GLY A 16 -11.72 -4.81 8.36
C GLY A 16 -12.65 -5.60 9.28
N HIS A 17 -12.27 -5.79 10.54
CA HIS A 17 -13.13 -6.44 11.53
C HIS A 17 -14.42 -5.65 11.81
N ALA A 18 -14.40 -4.33 11.76
CA ALA A 18 -15.62 -3.52 11.96
C ALA A 18 -16.51 -3.58 10.73
N VAL A 19 -15.93 -3.47 9.54
CA VAL A 19 -16.66 -3.56 8.26
C VAL A 19 -17.31 -4.93 8.09
N THR A 20 -16.59 -6.03 8.35
CA THR A 20 -17.17 -7.37 8.26
C THR A 20 -18.34 -7.58 9.22
N ARG A 21 -18.27 -6.98 10.42
CA ARG A 21 -19.41 -7.03 11.37
C ARG A 21 -20.60 -6.21 10.88
N ALA A 22 -20.38 -5.03 10.32
CA ALA A 22 -21.45 -4.20 9.78
C ALA A 22 -22.19 -4.93 8.62
N LEU A 23 -21.43 -5.43 7.65
CA LEU A 23 -21.98 -6.19 6.51
C LEU A 23 -22.72 -7.48 6.94
N ALA A 24 -22.24 -8.18 7.97
CA ALA A 24 -22.85 -9.38 8.49
C ALA A 24 -24.20 -9.13 9.21
N GLN A 25 -24.48 -7.88 9.58
CA GLN A 25 -25.73 -7.47 10.23
C GLN A 25 -26.80 -7.01 9.24
N ARG A 26 -26.49 -6.94 7.93
CA ARG A 26 -27.47 -6.60 6.90
C ARG A 26 -28.63 -7.63 6.88
N PRO A 27 -29.90 -7.19 6.65
CA PRO A 27 -31.04 -8.10 6.47
C PRO A 27 -30.83 -9.06 5.28
N ASP A 28 -30.26 -8.55 4.20
CA ASP A 28 -29.87 -9.26 2.97
C ASP A 28 -28.42 -9.70 2.99
N ARG A 29 -27.96 -10.23 4.11
CA ARG A 29 -26.56 -10.55 4.39
C ARG A 29 -25.85 -11.16 3.17
N PRO A 30 -24.79 -10.48 2.62
CA PRO A 30 -23.99 -11.02 1.52
C PRO A 30 -23.09 -12.17 2.00
N GLU A 31 -22.53 -12.92 1.04
CA GLU A 31 -21.37 -13.78 1.34
C GLU A 31 -20.14 -12.89 1.56
N ILE A 32 -19.50 -12.97 2.72
CA ILE A 32 -18.34 -12.19 3.09
C ILE A 32 -17.08 -13.04 3.00
N VAL A 33 -16.20 -12.71 2.05
CA VAL A 33 -14.90 -13.38 1.85
C VAL A 33 -13.79 -12.48 2.31
N GLY A 34 -13.16 -12.81 3.42
CA GLY A 34 -11.99 -12.06 3.93
C GLY A 34 -10.70 -12.52 3.26
N LEU A 35 -9.81 -11.58 2.89
CA LEU A 35 -8.45 -11.91 2.45
C LEU A 35 -7.46 -11.76 3.59
N THR A 36 -6.54 -12.73 3.72
CA THR A 36 -5.47 -12.72 4.73
C THR A 36 -4.12 -13.12 4.14
N ARG A 37 -3.03 -12.55 4.66
CA ARG A 37 -1.66 -12.99 4.35
C ARG A 37 -1.16 -14.11 5.25
N GLY A 38 -1.94 -14.50 6.23
CA GLY A 38 -1.51 -15.39 7.31
C GLY A 38 -2.47 -16.55 7.54
N ARG A 39 -2.76 -16.77 8.82
CA ARG A 39 -3.62 -17.84 9.26
C ARG A 39 -5.07 -17.66 8.83
N THR A 40 -5.72 -18.73 8.46
CA THR A 40 -7.14 -18.77 8.07
C THR A 40 -8.07 -19.18 9.23
N ASP A 41 -7.49 -19.58 10.37
CA ASP A 41 -8.20 -19.98 11.59
C ASP A 41 -8.48 -18.78 12.55
N VAL A 42 -8.45 -17.56 12.02
CA VAL A 42 -8.79 -16.34 12.78
C VAL A 42 -10.30 -16.15 12.78
N ALA A 43 -10.91 -16.00 13.95
CA ALA A 43 -12.34 -15.75 14.09
C ALA A 43 -12.69 -14.32 13.63
N GLY A 44 -13.85 -14.20 12.93
CA GLY A 44 -14.40 -12.94 12.47
C GLY A 44 -15.79 -13.11 11.88
N ALA A 45 -16.39 -12.03 11.42
CA ALA A 45 -17.75 -12.02 10.85
C ALA A 45 -17.74 -12.24 9.32
N TRP A 46 -16.85 -13.06 8.82
CA TRP A 46 -16.76 -13.54 7.44
C TRP A 46 -17.23 -14.98 7.32
N ASP A 47 -17.70 -15.36 6.13
CA ASP A 47 -18.10 -16.74 5.82
C ASP A 47 -16.86 -17.59 5.47
N ARG A 48 -15.89 -16.99 4.76
CA ARG A 48 -14.61 -17.61 4.40
C ARG A 48 -13.44 -16.65 4.61
N LEU A 49 -12.31 -17.18 5.03
CA LEU A 49 -11.04 -16.46 5.09
C LEU A 49 -10.03 -17.13 4.14
N VAL A 50 -9.65 -16.40 3.09
CA VAL A 50 -8.84 -16.93 1.99
C VAL A 50 -7.41 -16.40 2.09
N PRO A 51 -6.38 -17.26 2.01
CA PRO A 51 -5.00 -16.82 1.93
C PRO A 51 -4.77 -16.14 0.57
N CYS A 52 -4.28 -14.90 0.58
CA CYS A 52 -4.00 -14.13 -0.62
C CYS A 52 -2.80 -13.21 -0.42
N ASP A 53 -1.79 -13.32 -1.29
CA ASP A 53 -0.74 -12.32 -1.41
C ASP A 53 -1.10 -11.30 -2.49
N LEU A 54 -1.50 -10.09 -2.11
CA LEU A 54 -1.90 -9.04 -3.05
C LEU A 54 -0.78 -8.63 -4.03
N PHE A 55 0.46 -9.00 -3.77
CA PHE A 55 1.55 -8.83 -4.75
C PHE A 55 1.51 -9.88 -5.87
N SER A 56 0.74 -10.95 -5.72
CA SER A 56 0.54 -11.99 -6.72
C SER A 56 -0.78 -11.78 -7.44
N LEU A 57 -0.74 -11.29 -8.68
CA LEU A 57 -1.96 -11.11 -9.48
C LEU A 57 -2.75 -12.42 -9.58
N LYS A 58 -2.07 -13.57 -9.74
CA LYS A 58 -2.72 -14.89 -9.79
C LYS A 58 -3.50 -15.21 -8.50
N ASP A 59 -2.94 -14.88 -7.32
CA ASP A 59 -3.62 -15.12 -6.05
C ASP A 59 -4.85 -14.19 -5.92
N VAL A 60 -4.73 -12.94 -6.39
CA VAL A 60 -5.83 -11.96 -6.35
C VAL A 60 -6.94 -12.38 -7.32
N GLU A 61 -6.61 -12.78 -8.55
CA GLU A 61 -7.57 -13.29 -9.53
C GLU A 61 -8.39 -14.46 -8.97
N ALA A 62 -7.72 -15.42 -8.35
CA ALA A 62 -8.40 -16.56 -7.71
C ALA A 62 -9.27 -16.14 -6.52
N ALA A 63 -8.84 -15.12 -5.78
CA ALA A 63 -9.53 -14.67 -4.57
C ALA A 63 -10.77 -13.80 -4.86
N VAL A 64 -10.79 -13.05 -5.98
CA VAL A 64 -11.93 -12.18 -6.36
C VAL A 64 -12.86 -12.83 -7.38
N ALA A 65 -12.57 -14.04 -7.83
CA ALA A 65 -13.41 -14.78 -8.77
C ALA A 65 -14.83 -14.96 -8.21
N GLY A 66 -15.84 -14.49 -8.96
CA GLY A 66 -17.25 -14.52 -8.56
C GLY A 66 -17.67 -13.47 -7.52
N ALA A 67 -16.77 -12.55 -7.16
CA ALA A 67 -17.12 -11.43 -6.31
C ALA A 67 -17.91 -10.37 -7.11
N ARG A 68 -18.97 -9.83 -6.50
CA ARG A 68 -19.71 -8.69 -7.06
C ARG A 68 -19.10 -7.37 -6.62
N HIS A 69 -18.61 -7.30 -5.38
CA HIS A 69 -18.00 -6.10 -4.82
C HIS A 69 -16.69 -6.43 -4.12
N VAL A 70 -15.76 -5.47 -4.12
CA VAL A 70 -14.50 -5.56 -3.40
C VAL A 70 -14.38 -4.38 -2.44
N VAL A 71 -14.01 -4.63 -1.19
CA VAL A 71 -13.64 -3.59 -0.21
C VAL A 71 -12.13 -3.63 0.00
N TYR A 72 -11.44 -2.54 -0.31
CA TYR A 72 -9.99 -2.43 -0.23
C TYR A 72 -9.55 -1.59 0.96
N LEU A 73 -9.01 -2.24 2.00
CA LEU A 73 -8.59 -1.63 3.28
C LEU A 73 -7.10 -1.85 3.56
N VAL A 74 -6.31 -2.20 2.52
CA VAL A 74 -4.91 -2.59 2.71
C VAL A 74 -3.99 -1.39 2.60
N HIS A 75 -2.96 -1.42 3.46
CA HIS A 75 -1.85 -0.49 3.45
C HIS A 75 -0.54 -1.22 3.74
N SER A 76 0.41 -1.16 2.82
CA SER A 76 1.64 -1.98 2.84
C SER A 76 2.78 -1.34 3.65
N MET A 77 2.49 -0.74 4.80
CA MET A 77 3.53 -0.14 5.66
C MET A 77 4.45 -1.17 6.35
N LEU A 78 4.04 -2.45 6.44
CA LEU A 78 4.82 -3.48 7.11
C LEU A 78 5.48 -4.41 6.11
N PRO A 79 6.77 -4.81 6.34
CA PRO A 79 7.48 -5.70 5.44
C PRO A 79 6.72 -7.01 5.17
N SER A 80 6.64 -7.40 3.89
CA SER A 80 5.90 -8.57 3.41
C SER A 80 6.80 -9.68 2.87
N ALA A 81 8.12 -9.48 2.82
CA ALA A 81 9.14 -10.44 2.42
C ALA A 81 10.35 -10.39 3.35
N ARG A 82 11.25 -11.37 3.24
CA ARG A 82 12.49 -11.43 4.04
C ARG A 82 13.42 -10.23 3.77
N LEU A 83 13.45 -9.78 2.52
CA LEU A 83 14.05 -8.50 2.12
C LEU A 83 13.06 -7.73 1.26
N VAL A 84 12.74 -6.53 1.68
CA VAL A 84 11.95 -5.57 0.89
C VAL A 84 12.84 -4.39 0.55
N GLN A 85 13.00 -4.14 -0.75
CA GLN A 85 13.69 -2.99 -1.32
C GLN A 85 12.69 -2.24 -2.20
N GLY A 86 12.22 -1.10 -1.75
CA GLY A 86 11.23 -0.28 -2.46
C GLY A 86 10.56 0.68 -1.49
N SER A 87 9.94 1.71 -2.01
CA SER A 87 9.13 2.61 -1.20
C SER A 87 7.80 1.93 -0.81
N PHE A 88 7.20 2.34 0.29
CA PHE A 88 5.85 1.86 0.65
C PHE A 88 4.82 2.25 -0.42
N ALA A 89 5.01 3.42 -1.07
CA ALA A 89 4.16 3.91 -2.13
C ALA A 89 4.13 2.96 -3.35
N ASP A 90 5.30 2.52 -3.81
CA ASP A 90 5.40 1.58 -4.93
C ASP A 90 4.82 0.21 -4.60
N LEU A 91 4.97 -0.22 -3.35
CA LEU A 91 4.40 -1.48 -2.88
C LEU A 91 2.87 -1.42 -2.82
N ASP A 92 2.31 -0.32 -2.29
CA ASP A 92 0.87 -0.10 -2.25
C ASP A 92 0.27 -0.01 -3.65
N LEU A 93 0.96 0.67 -4.56
CA LEU A 93 0.55 0.82 -5.95
C LEU A 93 0.43 -0.54 -6.66
N ILE A 94 1.42 -1.43 -6.51
CA ILE A 94 1.37 -2.78 -7.08
C ILE A 94 0.19 -3.59 -6.52
N CYS A 95 -0.07 -3.52 -5.22
CA CYS A 95 -1.20 -4.23 -4.61
C CYS A 95 -2.54 -3.71 -5.14
N ALA A 96 -2.68 -2.39 -5.26
CA ALA A 96 -3.90 -1.74 -5.75
C ALA A 96 -4.16 -2.08 -7.23
N ASP A 97 -3.14 -1.99 -8.08
CA ASP A 97 -3.26 -2.31 -9.50
C ASP A 97 -3.58 -3.80 -9.72
N ASN A 98 -2.99 -4.72 -8.94
CA ASN A 98 -3.36 -6.13 -9.01
C ASN A 98 -4.83 -6.36 -8.64
N VAL A 99 -5.36 -5.63 -7.64
CA VAL A 99 -6.78 -5.73 -7.28
C VAL A 99 -7.67 -5.13 -8.36
N GLY A 100 -7.32 -3.96 -8.91
CA GLY A 100 -8.06 -3.32 -10.00
C GLY A 100 -8.13 -4.23 -11.25
N ARG A 101 -7.01 -4.83 -11.68
CA ARG A 101 -6.94 -5.79 -12.79
C ARG A 101 -7.78 -7.02 -12.57
N ALA A 102 -7.60 -7.66 -11.41
CA ALA A 102 -8.34 -8.88 -11.07
C ALA A 102 -9.84 -8.61 -10.96
N ALA A 103 -10.23 -7.48 -10.37
CA ALA A 103 -11.62 -7.06 -10.27
C ALA A 103 -12.26 -6.83 -11.66
N ALA A 104 -11.53 -6.16 -12.58
CA ALA A 104 -11.99 -5.96 -13.95
C ALA A 104 -12.18 -7.30 -14.69
N CYS A 105 -11.20 -8.20 -14.60
CA CYS A 105 -11.28 -9.53 -15.21
C CYS A 105 -12.41 -10.39 -14.64
N ALA A 106 -12.74 -10.23 -13.34
CA ALA A 106 -13.81 -10.97 -12.67
C ALA A 106 -15.21 -10.35 -12.85
N GLY A 107 -15.34 -9.20 -13.51
CA GLY A 107 -16.61 -8.49 -13.70
C GLY A 107 -17.15 -7.86 -12.40
N VAL A 108 -16.25 -7.46 -11.48
CA VAL A 108 -16.63 -6.76 -10.24
C VAL A 108 -17.28 -5.42 -10.58
N GLU A 109 -18.44 -5.14 -9.99
CA GLU A 109 -19.20 -3.91 -10.27
C GLU A 109 -18.62 -2.68 -9.54
N GLN A 110 -18.10 -2.88 -8.33
CA GLN A 110 -17.61 -1.78 -7.48
C GLN A 110 -16.41 -2.20 -6.64
N ILE A 111 -15.42 -1.31 -6.56
CA ILE A 111 -14.38 -1.36 -5.53
C ILE A 111 -14.65 -0.22 -4.55
N VAL A 112 -14.81 -0.51 -3.26
CA VAL A 112 -14.89 0.49 -2.19
C VAL A 112 -13.52 0.62 -1.53
N TYR A 113 -12.95 1.81 -1.58
CA TYR A 113 -11.60 2.10 -1.06
C TYR A 113 -11.67 3.05 0.14
N LEU A 114 -11.04 2.67 1.24
CA LEU A 114 -10.80 3.58 2.35
C LEU A 114 -9.41 4.22 2.20
N GLY A 115 -9.40 5.46 1.71
CA GLY A 115 -8.20 6.27 1.49
C GLY A 115 -7.96 7.28 2.62
N GLY A 116 -6.98 8.18 2.40
CA GLY A 116 -6.71 9.32 3.26
C GLY A 116 -7.32 10.61 2.71
N LEU A 117 -7.66 11.57 3.59
CA LEU A 117 -8.00 12.93 3.17
C LEU A 117 -6.86 13.51 2.33
N ILE A 118 -7.20 14.19 1.26
CA ILE A 118 -6.24 14.84 0.36
C ILE A 118 -6.47 16.34 0.42
N PRO A 119 -5.63 17.10 1.14
CA PRO A 119 -5.69 18.55 1.17
C PRO A 119 -5.47 19.18 -0.22
N ASP A 120 -6.05 20.34 -0.46
CA ASP A 120 -5.78 21.16 -1.66
C ASP A 120 -4.46 21.93 -1.48
N ASP A 121 -3.36 21.20 -1.42
CA ASP A 121 -2.00 21.72 -1.24
C ASP A 121 -1.10 21.16 -2.34
N PRO A 122 -0.41 22.00 -3.13
CA PRO A 122 0.51 21.53 -4.16
C PRO A 122 1.70 20.75 -3.58
N GLY A 123 2.02 20.91 -2.31
CA GLY A 123 3.12 20.26 -1.59
C GLY A 123 2.72 18.98 -0.84
N LEU A 124 1.84 18.15 -1.38
CA LEU A 124 1.41 16.91 -0.72
C LEU A 124 2.59 16.05 -0.26
N SER A 125 2.50 15.51 0.95
CA SER A 125 3.48 14.53 1.45
C SER A 125 3.50 13.28 0.56
N ALA A 126 4.64 12.57 0.55
CA ALA A 126 4.79 11.32 -0.20
C ALA A 126 3.70 10.28 0.20
N HIS A 127 3.27 10.29 1.45
CA HIS A 127 2.19 9.43 1.92
C HIS A 127 0.83 9.78 1.30
N LEU A 128 0.47 11.06 1.27
CA LEU A 128 -0.81 11.52 0.68
C LEU A 128 -0.83 11.32 -0.84
N THR A 129 0.31 11.58 -1.50
CA THR A 129 0.48 11.28 -2.94
C THR A 129 0.26 9.79 -3.20
N SER A 130 0.83 8.91 -2.38
CA SER A 130 0.62 7.46 -2.50
C SER A 130 -0.86 7.07 -2.34
N ARG A 131 -1.61 7.71 -1.44
CA ARG A 131 -3.06 7.42 -1.30
C ARG A 131 -3.83 7.76 -2.57
N ARG A 132 -3.50 8.88 -3.22
CA ARG A 132 -4.08 9.29 -4.50
C ARG A 132 -3.68 8.35 -5.65
N GLU A 133 -2.43 7.89 -5.68
CA GLU A 133 -1.98 6.89 -6.67
C GLU A 133 -2.69 5.55 -6.50
N VAL A 134 -2.93 5.09 -5.27
CA VAL A 134 -3.71 3.87 -4.98
C VAL A 134 -5.14 3.99 -5.49
N GLU A 135 -5.80 5.14 -5.25
CA GLU A 135 -7.15 5.42 -5.76
C GLU A 135 -7.19 5.31 -7.28
N ALA A 136 -6.24 5.97 -7.98
CA ALA A 136 -6.12 5.91 -9.43
C ALA A 136 -5.84 4.48 -9.95
N ALA A 137 -4.98 3.72 -9.28
CA ALA A 137 -4.64 2.36 -9.69
C ALA A 137 -5.80 1.39 -9.57
N LEU A 138 -6.61 1.49 -8.51
CA LEU A 138 -7.80 0.67 -8.34
C LEU A 138 -8.80 0.86 -9.49
N GLY A 139 -8.95 2.09 -10.01
CA GLY A 139 -9.86 2.45 -11.10
C GLY A 139 -9.28 2.34 -12.50
N ALA A 140 -7.97 2.10 -12.66
CA ALA A 140 -7.27 2.16 -13.94
C ALA A 140 -7.78 1.13 -14.99
N HIS A 141 -8.49 0.09 -14.55
CA HIS A 141 -8.98 -0.99 -15.39
C HIS A 141 -10.50 -0.96 -15.62
N GLY A 142 -11.14 0.19 -15.37
CA GLY A 142 -12.55 0.43 -15.71
C GLY A 142 -13.58 -0.01 -14.67
N VAL A 143 -13.18 -0.55 -13.52
CA VAL A 143 -14.10 -0.84 -12.42
C VAL A 143 -14.44 0.46 -11.69
N ALA A 144 -15.71 0.66 -11.35
CA ALA A 144 -16.14 1.82 -10.59
C ALA A 144 -15.57 1.81 -9.18
N VAL A 145 -14.79 2.85 -8.81
CA VAL A 145 -14.20 2.99 -7.47
C VAL A 145 -14.97 4.00 -6.65
N THR A 146 -15.51 3.56 -5.52
CA THR A 146 -16.06 4.46 -4.51
C THR A 146 -15.00 4.70 -3.44
N THR A 147 -14.50 5.93 -3.34
CA THR A 147 -13.44 6.28 -2.39
C THR A 147 -14.03 7.02 -1.18
N LEU A 148 -13.75 6.51 0.03
CA LEU A 148 -14.00 7.21 1.27
C LEU A 148 -12.65 7.70 1.81
N ARG A 149 -12.46 9.02 1.88
CA ARG A 149 -11.22 9.65 2.36
C ARG A 149 -11.39 10.03 3.83
N ALA A 150 -10.64 9.38 4.70
CA ALA A 150 -10.65 9.63 6.13
C ALA A 150 -9.32 10.26 6.60
N GLY A 151 -9.38 11.08 7.63
CA GLY A 151 -8.20 11.51 8.37
C GLY A 151 -7.72 10.39 9.30
N MET A 152 -7.89 10.58 10.61
CA MET A 152 -7.61 9.55 11.61
C MET A 152 -8.86 8.73 11.91
N VAL A 153 -8.78 7.40 11.82
CA VAL A 153 -9.83 6.50 12.33
C VAL A 153 -9.54 6.16 13.79
N VAL A 154 -10.43 6.56 14.68
CA VAL A 154 -10.30 6.41 16.13
C VAL A 154 -11.08 5.18 16.60
N GLY A 155 -10.38 4.28 17.31
CA GLY A 155 -10.99 3.08 17.89
C GLY A 155 -9.97 2.22 18.61
N PRO A 156 -10.41 1.17 19.32
CA PRO A 156 -9.54 0.29 20.09
C PRO A 156 -8.61 -0.49 19.14
N GLY A 157 -7.32 -0.19 19.18
CA GLY A 157 -6.31 -0.84 18.32
C GLY A 157 -5.89 -0.06 17.10
N GLY A 158 -6.51 1.09 16.78
CA GLY A 158 -6.11 1.98 15.70
C GLY A 158 -4.69 2.51 15.91
N SER A 159 -3.80 2.33 14.93
CA SER A 159 -2.36 2.64 15.08
C SER A 159 -2.11 4.12 15.42
N SER A 160 -2.77 5.05 14.74
CA SER A 160 -2.60 6.49 14.97
C SER A 160 -3.10 6.91 16.36
N PHE A 161 -4.25 6.41 16.80
CA PHE A 161 -4.75 6.67 18.14
C PHE A 161 -3.84 6.06 19.22
N GLN A 162 -3.32 4.85 18.99
CA GLN A 162 -2.36 4.20 19.91
C GLN A 162 -1.04 4.97 20.05
N ILE A 163 -0.61 5.70 19.00
CA ILE A 163 0.56 6.58 19.08
C ILE A 163 0.27 7.73 20.05
N ILE A 164 -0.86 8.43 19.89
CA ILE A 164 -1.27 9.52 20.79
C ILE A 164 -1.35 9.00 22.25
N LYS A 165 -2.06 7.89 22.46
CA LYS A 165 -2.18 7.28 23.79
C LYS A 165 -0.83 7.00 24.42
N LYS A 166 0.09 6.37 23.69
CA LYS A 166 1.43 6.04 24.20
C LYS A 166 2.29 7.27 24.49
N LEU A 167 2.16 8.34 23.70
CA LEU A 167 2.84 9.60 23.98
C LEU A 167 2.38 10.15 25.34
N VAL A 168 1.07 10.22 25.56
CA VAL A 168 0.49 10.68 26.82
C VAL A 168 0.87 9.78 28.01
N ASP A 169 0.83 8.45 27.82
CA ASP A 169 1.15 7.48 28.86
C ASP A 169 2.61 7.55 29.31
N ARG A 170 3.55 7.74 28.39
CA ARG A 170 4.99 7.56 28.66
C ARG A 170 5.74 8.84 28.96
N LEU A 171 5.23 10.00 28.50
CA LEU A 171 5.93 11.25 28.69
C LEU A 171 5.48 11.97 29.96
N PRO A 172 6.41 12.42 30.81
CA PRO A 172 6.09 13.26 31.98
C PRO A 172 5.71 14.69 31.56
N ALA A 173 6.25 15.16 30.45
CA ALA A 173 5.94 16.46 29.82
C ALA A 173 5.89 16.30 28.30
N MET A 174 5.05 17.09 27.65
CA MET A 174 4.86 17.03 26.20
C MET A 174 5.65 18.11 25.50
N VAL A 175 6.52 17.69 24.58
CA VAL A 175 7.11 18.58 23.58
C VAL A 175 6.19 18.61 22.36
N LEU A 176 5.65 19.77 22.03
CA LEU A 176 4.68 19.96 20.94
C LEU A 176 5.38 20.59 19.72
N PRO A 177 5.76 19.80 18.70
CA PRO A 177 6.30 20.31 17.44
C PRO A 177 5.26 21.17 16.69
N SER A 178 5.71 21.99 15.73
CA SER A 178 4.85 22.90 14.94
C SER A 178 3.68 22.19 14.26
N TRP A 179 3.85 20.96 13.77
CA TRP A 179 2.80 20.18 13.13
C TRP A 179 1.59 19.89 14.05
N THR A 180 1.76 19.98 15.37
CA THR A 180 0.65 19.79 16.31
C THR A 180 -0.39 20.93 16.29
N ALA A 181 -0.08 22.03 15.59
CA ALA A 181 -1.02 23.14 15.35
C ALA A 181 -2.04 22.83 14.24
N HIS A 182 -1.75 21.85 13.36
CA HIS A 182 -2.67 21.48 12.29
C HIS A 182 -3.90 20.75 12.81
N ARG A 183 -4.99 20.85 12.05
CA ARG A 183 -6.30 20.29 12.40
C ARG A 183 -6.45 18.87 11.85
N CYS A 184 -7.21 18.04 12.56
CA CYS A 184 -7.56 16.69 12.10
C CYS A 184 -9.03 16.41 12.41
N GLN A 185 -9.81 16.19 11.38
CA GLN A 185 -11.19 15.74 11.48
C GLN A 185 -11.20 14.21 11.55
N ALA A 186 -11.05 13.70 12.76
CA ALA A 186 -11.02 12.26 13.01
C ALA A 186 -12.42 11.66 12.90
N ILE A 187 -12.51 10.38 12.52
CA ILE A 187 -13.77 9.63 12.47
C ILE A 187 -13.69 8.43 13.40
N ASP A 188 -14.77 8.10 14.09
CA ASP A 188 -14.84 6.88 14.89
C ASP A 188 -14.99 5.63 14.01
N LEU A 189 -14.47 4.50 14.50
CA LEU A 189 -14.40 3.24 13.76
C LEU A 189 -15.77 2.72 13.34
N GLU A 190 -16.78 2.81 14.22
CA GLU A 190 -18.12 2.32 13.94
C GLU A 190 -18.77 3.13 12.82
N THR A 191 -18.67 4.46 12.88
CA THR A 191 -19.20 5.33 11.81
C THR A 191 -18.47 5.09 10.49
N ALA A 192 -17.14 4.96 10.50
CA ALA A 192 -16.38 4.64 9.27
C ALA A 192 -16.82 3.30 8.65
N ALA A 193 -17.04 2.27 9.49
CA ALA A 193 -17.50 0.96 9.02
C ALA A 193 -18.94 1.03 8.49
N ALA A 194 -19.85 1.76 9.14
CA ALA A 194 -21.23 1.95 8.71
C ALA A 194 -21.32 2.74 7.38
N LEU A 195 -20.45 3.72 7.15
CA LEU A 195 -20.38 4.44 5.87
C LEU A 195 -19.85 3.56 4.73
N ILE A 196 -18.87 2.70 5.00
CA ILE A 196 -18.41 1.69 4.03
C ILE A 196 -19.57 0.74 3.71
N ASP A 197 -20.25 0.22 4.73
CA ASP A 197 -21.44 -0.62 4.58
C ASP A 197 -22.51 0.09 3.75
N HIS A 198 -22.78 1.37 4.01
CA HIS A 198 -23.80 2.16 3.32
C HIS A 198 -23.54 2.28 1.81
N VAL A 199 -22.28 2.40 1.36
CA VAL A 199 -21.95 2.61 -0.06
C VAL A 199 -21.73 1.31 -0.85
N VAL A 200 -21.45 0.17 -0.19
CA VAL A 200 -21.24 -1.11 -0.87
C VAL A 200 -22.53 -1.58 -1.54
N GLY A 201 -22.46 -1.76 -2.87
CA GLY A 201 -23.59 -2.20 -3.70
C GLY A 201 -24.62 -1.10 -3.98
N ARG A 202 -24.34 0.16 -3.66
CA ARG A 202 -25.23 1.30 -3.96
C ARG A 202 -24.83 1.95 -5.28
N PRO A 203 -25.62 1.86 -6.36
CA PRO A 203 -25.25 2.40 -7.67
C PRO A 203 -24.96 3.91 -7.68
N SER A 204 -25.67 4.70 -6.86
CA SER A 204 -25.43 6.16 -6.73
C SER A 204 -24.05 6.50 -6.17
N ALA A 205 -23.38 5.56 -5.50
CA ALA A 205 -22.04 5.74 -4.96
C ALA A 205 -20.93 5.29 -5.93
N TYR A 206 -21.25 4.63 -7.04
CA TYR A 206 -20.25 4.13 -7.98
C TYR A 206 -19.45 5.28 -8.61
N GLY A 207 -18.12 5.19 -8.57
CA GLY A 207 -17.23 6.21 -9.09
C GLY A 207 -17.18 7.50 -8.27
N GLN A 208 -17.82 7.56 -7.10
CA GLN A 208 -17.85 8.74 -6.26
C GLN A 208 -16.70 8.77 -5.25
N THR A 209 -16.27 9.98 -4.90
CA THR A 209 -15.31 10.23 -3.83
C THR A 209 -15.96 11.08 -2.75
N TYR A 210 -15.84 10.63 -1.50
CA TYR A 210 -16.40 11.27 -0.32
C TYR A 210 -15.32 11.49 0.73
N ASP A 211 -15.27 12.69 1.30
CA ASP A 211 -14.53 12.93 2.52
C ASP A 211 -15.40 12.50 3.73
N ILE A 212 -14.81 11.79 4.70
CA ILE A 212 -15.51 11.32 5.88
C ILE A 212 -14.77 11.69 7.17
N GLY A 213 -15.50 12.26 8.14
CA GLY A 213 -14.92 12.73 9.40
C GLY A 213 -15.97 12.91 10.50
N GLY A 214 -15.53 13.09 11.73
CA GLY A 214 -16.41 13.43 12.85
C GLY A 214 -17.01 14.83 12.74
N PRO A 215 -17.87 15.23 13.72
CA PRO A 215 -18.48 16.54 13.72
C PRO A 215 -17.52 17.67 14.07
N ASP A 216 -16.35 17.38 14.65
CA ASP A 216 -15.33 18.34 15.08
C ASP A 216 -13.98 18.09 14.38
N ALA A 217 -13.15 19.14 14.32
CA ALA A 217 -11.82 19.08 13.74
C ALA A 217 -10.81 19.76 14.68
N PRO A 218 -10.49 19.15 15.84
CA PRO A 218 -9.51 19.66 16.78
C PRO A 218 -8.10 19.68 16.18
N ARG A 219 -7.21 20.48 16.77
CA ARG A 219 -5.78 20.43 16.46
C ARG A 219 -5.16 19.20 17.11
N TYR A 220 -4.06 18.71 16.54
CA TYR A 220 -3.37 17.53 17.14
C TYR A 220 -2.97 17.77 18.61
N ARG A 221 -2.56 18.99 18.97
CA ARG A 221 -2.27 19.37 20.38
C ARG A 221 -3.50 19.23 21.28
N ASP A 222 -4.68 19.61 20.78
CA ASP A 222 -5.93 19.54 21.53
C ASP A 222 -6.40 18.08 21.67
N MET A 223 -6.16 17.25 20.63
CA MET A 223 -6.38 15.80 20.71
C MET A 223 -5.49 15.13 21.75
N ILE A 224 -4.21 15.50 21.81
CA ILE A 224 -3.26 15.03 22.84
C ILE A 224 -3.72 15.43 24.22
N ALA A 225 -4.11 16.70 24.43
CA ALA A 225 -4.62 17.19 25.70
C ALA A 225 -5.91 16.45 26.12
N THR A 226 -6.85 16.25 25.19
CA THR A 226 -8.10 15.50 25.42
C THR A 226 -7.81 14.06 25.88
N VAL A 227 -6.87 13.36 25.24
CA VAL A 227 -6.48 12.00 25.68
C VAL A 227 -5.81 12.05 27.06
N GLY A 228 -5.03 13.08 27.34
CA GLY A 228 -4.45 13.31 28.69
C GLY A 228 -5.49 13.47 29.78
N GLU A 229 -6.52 14.26 29.53
CA GLU A 229 -7.67 14.43 30.43
C GLU A 229 -8.43 13.12 30.66
N LEU A 230 -8.72 12.38 29.57
CA LEU A 230 -9.46 11.12 29.64
C LEU A 230 -8.70 10.00 30.38
N LEU A 231 -7.37 10.10 30.42
CA LEU A 231 -6.50 9.16 31.16
C LEU A 231 -6.15 9.66 32.58
N ASP A 232 -6.72 10.80 32.99
CA ASP A 232 -6.35 11.49 34.26
C ASP A 232 -4.84 11.76 34.35
N ARG A 233 -4.23 12.15 33.22
CA ARG A 233 -2.79 12.41 33.08
C ARG A 233 -2.57 13.80 32.46
N LYS A 234 -2.83 14.84 33.22
CA LYS A 234 -2.49 16.21 32.78
C LYS A 234 -0.98 16.34 32.66
N ARG A 235 -0.51 16.61 31.44
CA ARG A 235 0.91 16.77 31.12
C ARG A 235 1.22 18.22 30.83
N PRO A 236 2.24 18.84 31.47
CA PRO A 236 2.70 20.14 31.04
C PRO A 236 3.17 20.06 29.59
N ALA A 237 2.78 21.03 28.77
CA ALA A 237 3.06 21.02 27.33
C ALA A 237 3.86 22.28 26.96
N VAL A 238 4.98 22.11 26.27
CA VAL A 238 5.84 23.18 25.77
C VAL A 238 5.91 23.10 24.26
N GLY A 239 5.52 24.18 23.58
CA GLY A 239 5.64 24.31 22.13
C GLY A 239 7.10 24.52 21.72
N VAL A 240 7.63 23.71 20.81
CA VAL A 240 8.97 23.85 20.26
C VAL A 240 8.87 24.01 18.74
N PRO A 241 9.08 25.23 18.23
CA PRO A 241 8.89 25.54 16.82
C PRO A 241 9.91 24.91 15.86
N LEU A 242 11.06 24.45 16.36
CA LEU A 242 12.23 24.03 15.56
C LEU A 242 12.49 22.52 15.49
N LEU A 243 11.54 21.66 15.87
CA LEU A 243 11.72 20.22 15.65
C LEU A 243 11.54 19.88 14.17
N THR A 244 12.67 19.54 13.52
CA THR A 244 12.63 19.05 12.14
C THR A 244 11.80 17.77 12.03
N PRO A 245 11.21 17.46 10.87
CA PRO A 245 10.47 16.21 10.65
C PRO A 245 11.30 14.96 11.02
N HIS A 246 12.61 15.01 10.78
CA HIS A 246 13.51 13.90 11.10
C HIS A 246 13.64 13.66 12.61
N LEU A 247 13.81 14.69 13.40
CA LEU A 247 13.85 14.60 14.87
C LEU A 247 12.50 14.18 15.43
N SER A 248 11.40 14.68 14.88
CA SER A 248 10.05 14.27 15.27
C SER A 248 9.81 12.78 15.04
N ARG A 249 10.26 12.23 13.90
CA ARG A 249 10.16 10.78 13.60
C ARG A 249 10.94 9.94 14.60
N LEU A 250 12.19 10.31 14.86
CA LEU A 250 13.06 9.59 15.80
C LEU A 250 12.45 9.58 17.20
N TRP A 251 12.01 10.75 17.66
CA TRP A 251 11.41 10.95 18.98
C TRP A 251 10.12 10.13 19.15
N VAL A 252 9.17 10.22 18.19
CA VAL A 252 7.91 9.46 18.25
C VAL A 252 8.18 7.96 18.18
N SER A 253 9.09 7.50 17.33
CA SER A 253 9.44 6.09 17.20
C SER A 253 10.06 5.55 18.50
N LEU A 254 10.99 6.29 19.11
CA LEU A 254 11.65 5.91 20.35
C LEU A 254 10.65 5.79 21.51
N ILE A 255 9.78 6.78 21.69
CA ILE A 255 8.84 6.82 22.80
C ILE A 255 7.70 5.82 22.65
N THR A 256 7.14 5.69 21.44
CA THR A 256 6.00 4.81 21.22
C THR A 256 6.40 3.35 20.98
N GLY A 257 7.68 3.10 20.63
CA GLY A 257 8.15 1.80 20.18
C GLY A 257 7.56 1.38 18.83
N ALA A 258 6.96 2.31 18.10
CA ALA A 258 6.42 2.04 16.77
C ALA A 258 7.57 2.01 15.73
N PRO A 259 7.51 1.10 14.72
CA PRO A 259 8.55 1.05 13.68
C PRO A 259 8.64 2.38 12.93
N ALA A 260 9.87 2.86 12.68
CA ALA A 260 10.11 4.11 11.96
C ALA A 260 9.45 4.12 10.56
N ALA A 261 9.34 2.97 9.91
CA ALA A 261 8.65 2.80 8.63
C ALA A 261 7.14 3.13 8.69
N LEU A 262 6.52 2.96 9.87
CA LEU A 262 5.13 3.35 10.12
C LEU A 262 5.02 4.83 10.51
N VAL A 263 5.95 5.29 11.36
CA VAL A 263 5.90 6.64 11.95
C VAL A 263 6.23 7.73 10.94
N ALA A 264 7.22 7.49 10.06
CA ALA A 264 7.72 8.48 9.12
C ALA A 264 6.64 9.02 8.15
N PRO A 265 5.89 8.17 7.43
CA PRO A 265 4.83 8.64 6.53
C PRO A 265 3.69 9.35 7.27
N LEU A 266 3.35 8.88 8.48
CA LEU A 266 2.31 9.50 9.29
C LEU A 266 2.70 10.93 9.69
N ILE A 267 3.92 11.13 10.22
CA ILE A 267 4.39 12.48 10.62
C ILE A 267 4.43 13.43 9.41
N GLU A 268 4.82 12.96 8.23
CA GLU A 268 4.81 13.78 7.01
C GLU A 268 3.40 14.31 6.70
N SER A 269 2.38 13.49 6.90
CA SER A 269 0.98 13.88 6.66
C SER A 269 0.44 14.88 7.69
N LEU A 270 1.02 14.93 8.91
CA LEU A 270 0.58 15.84 9.97
C LEU A 270 0.93 17.31 9.70
N HIS A 271 1.70 17.62 8.66
CA HIS A 271 2.00 19.00 8.25
C HIS A 271 0.89 19.66 7.44
N HIS A 272 -0.23 18.96 7.23
CA HIS A 272 -1.40 19.46 6.52
C HIS A 272 -2.64 19.41 7.41
N ASP A 273 -3.58 20.34 7.19
CA ASP A 273 -4.89 20.25 7.79
C ASP A 273 -5.69 19.13 7.13
N MET A 274 -6.06 18.13 7.92
CA MET A 274 -6.82 16.94 7.49
C MET A 274 -8.30 17.14 7.85
N VAL A 275 -8.98 18.01 7.08
CA VAL A 275 -10.38 18.41 7.30
C VAL A 275 -11.20 18.08 6.06
N CYS A 276 -12.40 17.55 6.25
CA CYS A 276 -13.32 17.23 5.18
C CYS A 276 -13.79 18.50 4.45
N ARG A 277 -13.85 18.46 3.13
CA ARG A 277 -14.39 19.55 2.28
C ARG A 277 -15.92 19.60 2.34
N ASP A 278 -16.54 18.43 2.43
CA ASP A 278 -17.99 18.28 2.60
C ASP A 278 -18.28 17.03 3.47
N ARG A 279 -19.54 16.86 3.85
CA ARG A 279 -20.04 15.74 4.64
C ARG A 279 -21.26 15.08 3.99
N ARG A 280 -21.45 15.28 2.70
CA ARG A 280 -22.64 14.88 1.95
C ARG A 280 -23.03 13.40 2.16
N LEU A 281 -22.05 12.47 2.21
CA LEU A 281 -22.32 11.06 2.46
C LEU A 281 -22.88 10.81 3.86
N GLN A 282 -22.33 11.49 4.86
CA GLN A 282 -22.77 11.35 6.25
C GLN A 282 -24.17 11.92 6.46
N ASP A 283 -24.48 13.05 5.79
CA ASP A 283 -25.80 13.66 5.83
C ASP A 283 -26.84 12.77 5.13
N GLU A 284 -26.51 12.22 3.95
CA GLU A 284 -27.35 11.23 3.24
C GLU A 284 -27.59 9.98 4.07
N ALA A 285 -26.53 9.42 4.65
CA ALA A 285 -26.61 8.22 5.48
C ALA A 285 -27.20 8.47 6.88
N ARG A 286 -27.38 9.73 7.29
CA ARG A 286 -27.75 10.13 8.65
C ARG A 286 -26.83 9.58 9.72
N LEU A 287 -25.52 9.59 9.42
CA LEU A 287 -24.44 9.08 10.28
C LEU A 287 -23.47 10.22 10.64
N PRO A 288 -23.83 11.11 11.58
CA PRO A 288 -23.02 12.29 11.90
C PRO A 288 -21.65 11.94 12.50
N GLY A 289 -21.49 10.73 13.05
CA GLY A 289 -20.30 10.31 13.77
C GLY A 289 -20.21 10.89 15.18
N LYS A 290 -19.12 10.55 15.88
CA LYS A 290 -18.80 11.00 17.22
C LYS A 290 -17.76 12.12 17.17
N THR A 291 -17.80 13.04 18.13
CA THR A 291 -16.70 13.98 18.37
C THR A 291 -15.43 13.23 18.71
N PHE A 292 -14.27 13.85 18.50
CA PHE A 292 -12.99 13.21 18.86
C PHE A 292 -12.96 12.77 20.32
N ARG A 293 -13.50 13.59 21.24
CA ARG A 293 -13.56 13.26 22.69
C ARG A 293 -14.41 12.00 22.95
N GLU A 294 -15.57 11.90 22.34
CA GLU A 294 -16.47 10.73 22.48
C GLU A 294 -15.83 9.47 21.88
N ALA A 295 -15.24 9.58 20.69
CA ALA A 295 -14.56 8.49 20.03
C ALA A 295 -13.35 8.00 20.83
N ALA A 296 -12.54 8.92 21.36
CA ALA A 296 -11.38 8.60 22.19
C ALA A 296 -11.78 7.92 23.51
N ARG A 297 -12.83 8.42 24.18
CA ARG A 297 -13.39 7.80 25.40
C ARG A 297 -13.84 6.37 25.13
N ALA A 298 -14.67 6.16 24.10
CA ALA A 298 -15.15 4.84 23.71
C ALA A 298 -13.99 3.87 23.37
N ALA A 299 -12.95 4.38 22.70
CA ALA A 299 -11.76 3.59 22.37
C ALA A 299 -10.97 3.17 23.62
N LEU A 300 -10.82 4.04 24.61
CA LEU A 300 -10.12 3.76 25.88
C LEU A 300 -10.90 2.73 26.72
N GLU A 301 -12.21 2.95 26.93
CA GLU A 301 -13.06 2.03 27.68
C GLU A 301 -13.14 0.63 27.07
N SER A 302 -13.21 0.55 25.72
CA SER A 302 -13.21 -0.72 25.01
C SER A 302 -11.87 -1.45 25.13
N ALA A 303 -10.76 -0.71 25.20
CA ALA A 303 -9.44 -1.28 25.41
C ALA A 303 -9.30 -1.87 26.83
N GLU A 304 -9.85 -1.22 27.86
CA GLU A 304 -9.84 -1.71 29.24
C GLU A 304 -10.69 -2.98 29.39
N ARG A 305 -11.88 -3.02 28.78
CA ARG A 305 -12.74 -4.22 28.77
C ARG A 305 -12.08 -5.43 28.08
N LYS A 306 -11.24 -5.21 27.08
CA LYS A 306 -10.47 -6.25 26.38
C LYS A 306 -9.13 -6.57 27.04
N ALA A 307 -8.72 -5.84 28.07
CA ALA A 307 -7.42 -6.01 28.75
C ALA A 307 -7.32 -7.26 29.63
N LYS A 308 -8.39 -8.10 29.75
CA LYS A 308 -8.18 -9.52 30.10
C LYS A 308 -7.70 -10.23 28.83
N PRO A 309 -6.44 -10.67 28.78
CA PRO A 309 -5.79 -11.01 27.56
C PRO A 309 -6.24 -12.38 27.04
N ALA A 310 -7.02 -12.42 25.98
CA ALA A 310 -6.55 -13.29 24.91
C ALA A 310 -5.27 -12.59 24.40
N ALA A 311 -4.12 -13.05 24.89
CA ALA A 311 -2.85 -12.55 24.41
C ALA A 311 -2.93 -12.53 22.89
N TYR A 312 -2.91 -11.34 22.30
CA TYR A 312 -2.65 -11.16 20.89
C TYR A 312 -1.18 -11.61 20.72
N ARG A 313 -0.97 -12.92 20.88
CA ARG A 313 0.26 -13.58 20.51
C ARG A 313 0.36 -13.25 19.05
N ARG A 314 1.28 -12.35 18.74
CA ARG A 314 1.72 -12.12 17.37
C ARG A 314 1.86 -13.49 16.75
N ALA A 315 0.86 -13.88 15.93
CA ALA A 315 0.91 -15.16 15.24
C ALA A 315 2.30 -15.26 14.60
N PRO A 316 2.99 -16.40 14.69
CA PRO A 316 4.27 -16.57 14.04
C PRO A 316 4.04 -16.14 12.58
N ARG A 317 4.74 -15.07 12.17
CA ARG A 317 4.66 -14.62 10.79
C ARG A 317 5.03 -15.84 9.93
N PRO A 318 4.24 -16.20 8.90
CA PRO A 318 4.64 -17.24 7.98
C PRO A 318 6.08 -16.92 7.57
N ARG A 319 6.93 -17.94 7.49
CA ARG A 319 8.35 -17.78 7.18
C ARG A 319 8.43 -17.02 5.86
N GLN A 320 8.76 -15.72 5.96
CA GLN A 320 8.84 -14.86 4.78
C GLN A 320 10.01 -15.40 3.94
N VAL A 321 9.68 -16.10 2.88
CA VAL A 321 10.66 -16.68 1.95
C VAL A 321 10.71 -15.72 0.74
N GLY A 322 11.95 -15.39 0.30
CA GLY A 322 12.16 -14.64 -0.92
C GLY A 322 12.43 -13.16 -0.72
N VAL A 323 12.67 -12.52 -1.86
CA VAL A 323 13.02 -11.11 -2.01
C VAL A 323 11.91 -10.41 -2.77
N ARG A 324 11.63 -9.18 -2.35
CA ARG A 324 10.79 -8.24 -3.07
C ARG A 324 11.57 -6.95 -3.26
N SER A 325 11.80 -6.58 -4.51
CA SER A 325 12.58 -5.40 -4.87
C SER A 325 11.82 -4.62 -5.93
N VAL A 326 11.47 -3.37 -5.64
CA VAL A 326 10.69 -2.51 -6.54
C VAL A 326 11.45 -1.21 -6.72
N GLN A 327 11.64 -0.78 -7.96
CA GLN A 327 12.23 0.49 -8.33
C GLN A 327 11.31 1.23 -9.27
N ARG A 328 11.06 2.50 -8.96
CA ARG A 328 10.36 3.43 -9.85
C ARG A 328 11.41 4.14 -10.70
N ILE A 329 11.30 4.01 -12.01
CA ILE A 329 12.18 4.67 -12.98
C ILE A 329 11.34 5.50 -13.95
N PRO A 330 11.86 6.61 -14.48
CA PRO A 330 11.15 7.41 -15.48
C PRO A 330 10.88 6.59 -16.74
N LEU A 331 9.68 6.75 -17.32
CA LEU A 331 9.29 6.18 -18.61
C LEU A 331 9.24 7.33 -19.63
N PRO A 332 9.92 7.21 -20.79
CA PRO A 332 9.83 8.20 -21.86
C PRO A 332 8.39 8.39 -22.34
N SER A 333 8.06 9.62 -22.70
CA SER A 333 6.70 10.00 -23.09
C SER A 333 6.19 9.17 -24.28
N GLY A 334 4.95 8.68 -24.21
CA GLY A 334 4.34 7.85 -25.24
C GLY A 334 4.89 6.43 -25.33
N ARG A 335 5.65 5.96 -24.34
CA ARG A 335 6.15 4.58 -24.24
C ARG A 335 5.37 3.80 -23.20
N ASP A 336 5.35 2.48 -23.36
CA ASP A 336 4.64 1.54 -22.50
C ASP A 336 5.59 0.48 -21.90
N ALA A 337 5.04 -0.47 -21.14
CA ALA A 337 5.84 -1.52 -20.55
C ALA A 337 6.38 -2.52 -21.57
N GLU A 338 5.68 -2.73 -22.68
CA GLU A 338 6.14 -3.60 -23.76
C GLU A 338 7.39 -3.03 -24.42
N TRP A 339 7.35 -1.75 -24.78
CA TRP A 339 8.54 -1.06 -25.29
C TRP A 339 9.69 -1.11 -24.28
N ALA A 340 9.42 -0.83 -23.00
CA ALA A 340 10.44 -0.81 -21.97
C ALA A 340 11.08 -2.19 -21.74
N ALA A 341 10.29 -3.26 -21.81
CA ALA A 341 10.80 -4.63 -21.70
C ALA A 341 11.67 -5.03 -22.91
N HIS A 342 11.27 -4.65 -24.14
CA HIS A 342 12.10 -4.83 -25.33
C HIS A 342 13.41 -4.04 -25.23
N GLU A 343 13.33 -2.78 -24.79
CA GLU A 343 14.49 -1.93 -24.62
C GLU A 343 15.43 -2.47 -23.54
N TYR A 344 14.88 -3.01 -22.44
CA TYR A 344 15.66 -3.67 -21.39
C TYR A 344 16.45 -4.85 -21.95
N MET A 345 15.80 -5.73 -22.72
CA MET A 345 16.46 -6.90 -23.30
C MET A 345 17.54 -6.51 -24.32
N ARG A 346 17.30 -5.48 -25.14
CA ARG A 346 18.28 -4.95 -26.10
C ARG A 346 19.46 -4.28 -25.41
N TRP A 347 19.21 -3.54 -24.32
CA TRP A 347 20.23 -2.83 -23.55
C TRP A 347 21.09 -3.77 -22.70
N LEU A 348 20.52 -4.86 -22.16
CA LEU A 348 21.19 -5.77 -21.23
C LEU A 348 22.57 -6.25 -21.70
N PRO A 349 22.77 -6.72 -22.95
CA PRO A 349 24.07 -7.24 -23.39
C PRO A 349 25.19 -6.19 -23.36
N GLY A 350 24.87 -4.93 -23.61
CA GLY A 350 25.85 -3.83 -23.61
C GLY A 350 25.86 -2.99 -22.33
N GLY A 351 24.80 -3.02 -21.55
CA GLY A 351 24.58 -2.13 -20.39
C GLY A 351 25.15 -2.64 -19.07
N LEU A 352 25.52 -3.91 -19.01
CA LEU A 352 26.06 -4.56 -17.83
C LEU A 352 27.61 -4.56 -17.82
N TRP A 353 28.15 -4.81 -16.66
CA TRP A 353 29.58 -4.87 -16.38
C TRP A 353 30.34 -5.75 -17.39
N PRO A 354 31.61 -5.42 -17.73
CA PRO A 354 32.41 -6.22 -18.66
C PRO A 354 32.66 -7.68 -18.21
N GLY A 355 32.27 -8.03 -16.97
CA GLY A 355 32.30 -9.41 -16.44
C GLY A 355 31.01 -10.22 -16.61
N LEU A 356 29.97 -9.65 -17.24
CA LEU A 356 28.69 -10.34 -17.41
C LEU A 356 28.27 -10.34 -18.89
N ARG A 357 27.95 -11.51 -19.41
CA ARG A 357 27.35 -11.70 -20.73
C ARG A 357 25.87 -12.03 -20.58
N VAL A 358 25.05 -11.43 -21.44
CA VAL A 358 23.61 -11.72 -21.50
C VAL A 358 23.28 -12.15 -22.91
N ASP A 359 22.71 -13.34 -23.05
CA ASP A 359 22.21 -13.88 -24.31
C ASP A 359 20.68 -13.87 -24.26
N VAL A 360 20.04 -13.29 -25.27
CA VAL A 360 18.58 -13.22 -25.41
C VAL A 360 18.18 -13.98 -26.66
N ASP A 361 17.31 -14.96 -26.52
CA ASP A 361 16.80 -15.75 -27.66
C ASP A 361 15.53 -15.14 -28.28
N ASP A 362 15.07 -15.71 -29.38
CA ASP A 362 13.86 -15.28 -30.12
C ASP A 362 12.58 -15.39 -29.28
N SER A 363 12.56 -16.23 -28.24
CA SER A 363 11.46 -16.36 -27.27
C SER A 363 11.49 -15.29 -26.17
N ARG A 364 12.41 -14.33 -26.26
CA ARG A 364 12.69 -13.33 -25.22
C ARG A 364 13.13 -13.95 -23.90
N THR A 365 13.77 -15.13 -23.92
CA THR A 365 14.42 -15.70 -22.75
C THR A 365 15.81 -15.11 -22.61
N ALA A 366 16.07 -14.43 -21.51
CA ALA A 366 17.37 -13.81 -21.19
C ALA A 366 18.19 -14.72 -20.27
N SER A 367 19.34 -15.16 -20.74
CA SER A 367 20.30 -15.97 -20.00
C SER A 367 21.53 -15.15 -19.63
N PHE A 368 21.79 -15.04 -18.33
CA PHE A 368 22.91 -14.27 -17.78
C PHE A 368 24.08 -15.17 -17.46
N PHE A 369 25.27 -14.88 -17.96
CA PHE A 369 26.47 -15.66 -17.74
C PHE A 369 27.58 -14.82 -17.13
N ALA A 370 28.46 -15.39 -16.32
CA ALA A 370 29.79 -14.80 -16.09
C ALA A 370 30.58 -14.81 -17.42
N LEU A 371 31.46 -13.83 -17.63
CA LEU A 371 32.12 -13.60 -18.92
C LEU A 371 32.70 -14.86 -19.57
N HIS A 372 33.31 -15.76 -18.78
CA HIS A 372 33.86 -17.04 -19.25
C HIS A 372 33.06 -18.26 -18.78
N GLY A 373 31.87 -18.01 -18.18
CA GLY A 373 31.04 -19.07 -17.62
C GLY A 373 30.21 -19.77 -18.68
N LYS A 374 30.18 -21.11 -18.62
CA LYS A 374 29.37 -21.96 -19.51
C LYS A 374 27.94 -22.19 -18.96
N ARG A 375 27.75 -22.03 -17.66
CA ARG A 375 26.42 -22.20 -17.03
C ARG A 375 25.79 -20.85 -16.72
N PRO A 376 24.48 -20.67 -16.98
CA PRO A 376 23.80 -19.41 -16.70
C PRO A 376 23.75 -19.15 -15.19
N LEU A 377 24.02 -17.91 -14.81
CA LEU A 377 23.85 -17.40 -13.46
C LEU A 377 22.37 -17.20 -13.12
N LEU A 378 21.60 -16.73 -14.10
CA LEU A 378 20.16 -16.45 -14.00
C LEU A 378 19.51 -16.65 -15.37
N VAL A 379 18.30 -17.19 -15.41
CA VAL A 379 17.50 -17.34 -16.63
C VAL A 379 16.12 -16.73 -16.39
N LEU A 380 15.75 -15.75 -17.23
CA LEU A 380 14.46 -15.07 -17.23
C LEU A 380 13.69 -15.46 -18.48
N ARG A 381 12.52 -16.07 -18.34
CA ARG A 381 11.63 -16.46 -19.45
C ARG A 381 10.43 -15.54 -19.53
N PHE A 382 10.18 -14.95 -20.69
CA PHE A 382 9.02 -14.10 -20.96
C PHE A 382 7.70 -14.88 -20.84
N ALA A 383 6.69 -14.27 -20.26
CA ALA A 383 5.37 -14.86 -20.05
C ALA A 383 4.34 -14.13 -20.92
N THR A 384 4.21 -14.51 -22.17
CA THR A 384 3.32 -13.88 -23.17
C THR A 384 1.87 -13.80 -22.69
N GLU A 385 1.32 -14.93 -22.17
CA GLU A 385 -0.07 -15.03 -21.73
C GLU A 385 -0.39 -14.18 -20.46
N ARG A 386 0.64 -13.69 -19.77
CA ARG A 386 0.51 -12.92 -18.53
C ARG A 386 0.98 -11.48 -18.69
N SER A 387 1.28 -11.07 -19.92
CA SER A 387 1.77 -9.74 -20.27
C SER A 387 0.74 -8.97 -21.08
N SER A 388 0.76 -7.65 -20.93
CA SER A 388 -0.05 -6.66 -21.68
C SER A 388 0.83 -5.46 -22.01
N SER A 389 0.36 -4.51 -22.82
CA SER A 389 1.14 -3.32 -23.21
C SER A 389 1.63 -2.53 -22.00
N ASP A 390 0.84 -2.47 -20.92
CA ASP A 390 1.14 -1.72 -19.70
C ASP A 390 1.83 -2.56 -18.60
N ARG A 391 1.96 -3.90 -18.83
CA ARG A 391 2.56 -4.82 -17.87
C ARG A 391 3.26 -5.98 -18.57
N GLN A 392 4.57 -6.15 -18.34
CA GLN A 392 5.38 -7.23 -18.89
C GLN A 392 5.98 -8.08 -17.79
N LEU A 393 5.95 -9.41 -17.96
CA LEU A 393 6.32 -10.40 -16.95
C LEU A 393 7.35 -11.39 -17.47
N PHE A 394 8.38 -11.65 -16.66
CA PHE A 394 9.40 -12.66 -16.88
C PHE A 394 9.52 -13.55 -15.66
N TYR A 395 9.40 -14.87 -15.83
CA TYR A 395 9.63 -15.82 -14.75
C TYR A 395 11.11 -16.15 -14.61
N VAL A 396 11.56 -16.25 -13.35
CA VAL A 396 12.89 -16.75 -13.02
C VAL A 396 12.84 -18.29 -13.08
N VAL A 397 13.31 -18.85 -14.18
CA VAL A 397 13.17 -20.30 -14.45
C VAL A 397 14.42 -21.10 -14.08
N GLY A 398 15.55 -20.46 -13.73
CA GLY A 398 16.75 -21.18 -13.34
C GLY A 398 17.98 -20.30 -13.19
N GLY A 399 19.14 -20.97 -13.06
CA GLY A 399 20.45 -20.35 -12.94
C GLY A 399 21.15 -20.69 -11.61
N LEU A 400 22.48 -20.49 -11.56
CA LEU A 400 23.29 -20.78 -10.38
C LEU A 400 22.96 -19.88 -9.17
N LEU A 401 22.39 -18.70 -9.42
CA LEU A 401 22.10 -17.69 -8.40
C LEU A 401 20.66 -17.72 -7.87
N ALA A 402 19.79 -18.52 -8.51
CA ALA A 402 18.37 -18.64 -8.14
C ALA A 402 18.05 -20.08 -7.75
N LYS A 403 17.35 -20.27 -6.64
CA LYS A 403 16.66 -21.54 -6.38
C LYS A 403 15.43 -21.58 -7.26
N HIS A 404 15.13 -22.79 -7.77
CA HIS A 404 13.91 -22.98 -8.54
C HIS A 404 12.67 -22.52 -7.74
N SER A 405 11.87 -21.66 -8.33
CA SER A 405 10.63 -21.17 -7.77
C SER A 405 9.66 -20.87 -8.93
N GLU A 406 8.49 -21.49 -8.90
CA GLU A 406 7.44 -21.20 -9.90
C GLU A 406 6.85 -19.78 -9.79
N ARG A 407 7.18 -19.08 -8.71
CA ARG A 407 6.62 -17.76 -8.38
C ARG A 407 7.61 -16.62 -8.52
N GLY A 408 8.92 -16.92 -8.64
CA GLY A 408 9.97 -15.93 -8.81
C GLY A 408 9.82 -15.21 -10.15
N ARG A 409 9.72 -13.88 -10.16
CA ARG A 409 9.47 -13.12 -11.39
C ARG A 409 10.07 -11.72 -11.36
N LEU A 410 10.44 -11.25 -12.55
CA LEU A 410 10.72 -9.85 -12.87
C LEU A 410 9.51 -9.27 -13.61
N GLU A 411 9.08 -8.08 -13.24
CA GLU A 411 7.92 -7.42 -13.78
C GLU A 411 8.25 -5.97 -14.14
N PHE A 412 7.74 -5.51 -15.28
CA PHE A 412 7.70 -4.12 -15.71
C PHE A 412 6.25 -3.68 -15.74
N ARG A 413 5.93 -2.55 -15.10
CA ARG A 413 4.56 -2.04 -15.01
C ARG A 413 4.54 -0.53 -15.12
N VAL A 414 3.71 0.01 -16.00
CA VAL A 414 3.49 1.45 -16.12
C VAL A 414 2.64 1.93 -14.93
N THR A 415 3.00 3.07 -14.37
CA THR A 415 2.18 3.74 -13.35
C THR A 415 0.92 4.36 -13.97
N PRO A 416 -0.19 4.55 -13.21
CA PRO A 416 -1.43 5.10 -13.76
C PRO A 416 -1.30 6.48 -14.41
N ASP A 417 -0.29 7.26 -14.02
CA ASP A 417 0.03 8.56 -14.61
C ASP A 417 0.77 8.46 -15.97
N GLY A 418 1.21 7.26 -16.36
CA GLY A 418 1.95 7.02 -17.61
C GLY A 418 3.39 7.54 -17.63
N HIS A 419 3.89 8.13 -16.54
CA HIS A 419 5.20 8.80 -16.52
C HIS A 419 6.32 7.95 -15.93
N HIS A 420 5.97 6.85 -15.27
CA HIS A 420 6.95 6.00 -14.62
C HIS A 420 6.74 4.53 -14.93
N LEU A 421 7.82 3.79 -14.84
CA LEU A 421 7.85 2.35 -14.90
C LEU A 421 8.24 1.80 -13.52
N LEU A 422 7.42 0.92 -12.97
CA LEU A 422 7.80 0.09 -11.83
C LEU A 422 8.50 -1.15 -12.36
N THR A 423 9.77 -1.34 -11.99
CA THR A 423 10.51 -2.58 -12.21
C THR A 423 10.55 -3.35 -10.91
N ALA A 424 9.96 -4.54 -10.89
CA ALA A 424 9.75 -5.28 -9.66
C ALA A 424 10.25 -6.72 -9.75
N ILE A 425 11.02 -7.15 -8.76
CA ILE A 425 11.30 -8.57 -8.52
C ILE A 425 10.43 -9.03 -7.37
N HIS A 426 9.67 -10.09 -7.61
CA HIS A 426 8.82 -10.72 -6.63
C HIS A 426 9.22 -12.16 -6.39
N GLU A 427 9.14 -12.62 -5.14
CA GLU A 427 9.30 -14.01 -4.71
C GLU A 427 10.58 -14.68 -5.22
N TYR A 428 11.62 -13.88 -5.48
CA TYR A 428 12.93 -14.38 -5.84
C TYR A 428 13.58 -15.08 -4.64
N VAL A 429 14.00 -16.33 -4.83
CA VAL A 429 14.66 -17.14 -3.81
C VAL A 429 16.13 -17.28 -4.19
N PRO A 430 17.06 -16.57 -3.53
CA PRO A 430 18.49 -16.67 -3.85
C PRO A 430 19.03 -18.05 -3.51
N ALA A 431 19.91 -18.58 -4.37
CA ALA A 431 20.67 -19.81 -4.10
C ALA A 431 21.82 -19.54 -3.11
N LEU A 432 22.37 -18.34 -3.10
CA LEU A 432 23.45 -17.93 -2.20
C LEU A 432 22.98 -17.86 -0.74
N PRO A 433 23.88 -18.08 0.23
CA PRO A 433 23.63 -17.78 1.62
C PRO A 433 23.12 -16.35 1.80
N TRP A 434 22.18 -16.16 2.69
CA TRP A 434 21.44 -14.90 2.82
C TRP A 434 22.30 -13.66 3.07
N TRP A 435 23.34 -13.79 3.87
CA TRP A 435 24.27 -12.70 4.15
C TRP A 435 25.06 -12.27 2.89
N LEU A 436 25.47 -13.26 2.07
CA LEU A 436 26.19 -13.01 0.83
C LEU A 436 25.27 -12.38 -0.24
N TYR A 437 24.04 -12.86 -0.35
CA TYR A 437 23.04 -12.26 -1.22
C TYR A 437 22.84 -10.77 -0.96
N ARG A 438 22.73 -10.35 0.32
CA ARG A 438 22.50 -8.95 0.70
C ARG A 438 23.60 -8.01 0.26
N ILE A 439 24.84 -8.43 0.31
CA ILE A 439 26.01 -7.60 -0.02
C ILE A 439 26.46 -7.74 -1.48
N SER A 440 25.87 -8.66 -2.24
CA SER A 440 26.21 -8.93 -3.64
C SER A 440 25.01 -8.75 -4.58
N GLN A 441 24.21 -9.76 -4.81
CA GLN A 441 23.14 -9.76 -5.81
C GLN A 441 22.09 -8.64 -5.60
N ALA A 442 21.72 -8.35 -4.33
CA ALA A 442 20.77 -7.31 -4.02
C ALA A 442 21.28 -5.92 -4.40
N LEU A 443 22.60 -5.70 -4.34
CA LEU A 443 23.23 -4.45 -4.79
C LEU A 443 23.36 -4.38 -6.31
N VAL A 444 23.76 -5.49 -6.94
CA VAL A 444 23.87 -5.60 -8.41
C VAL A 444 22.55 -5.31 -9.07
N HIS A 445 21.45 -5.93 -8.61
CA HIS A 445 20.12 -5.67 -9.17
C HIS A 445 19.75 -4.18 -9.12
N ARG A 446 19.94 -3.52 -7.97
CA ARG A 446 19.69 -2.07 -7.86
C ARG A 446 20.55 -1.23 -8.81
N LEU A 447 21.82 -1.62 -8.99
CA LEU A 447 22.72 -0.93 -9.91
C LEU A 447 22.24 -1.09 -11.36
N VAL A 448 21.85 -2.31 -11.76
CA VAL A 448 21.28 -2.59 -13.10
C VAL A 448 20.06 -1.71 -13.35
N MET A 449 19.10 -1.69 -12.43
CA MET A 449 17.89 -0.88 -12.59
C MET A 449 18.17 0.63 -12.60
N ARG A 450 19.12 1.12 -11.80
CA ARG A 450 19.56 2.53 -11.85
C ARG A 450 20.19 2.88 -13.20
N ARG A 451 21.05 2.01 -13.75
CA ARG A 451 21.68 2.20 -15.06
C ARG A 451 20.64 2.15 -16.19
N PHE A 452 19.71 1.24 -16.11
CA PHE A 452 18.61 1.16 -17.06
C PHE A 452 17.73 2.43 -17.00
N GLY A 453 17.37 2.91 -15.81
CA GLY A 453 16.67 4.18 -15.66
C GLY A 453 17.45 5.40 -16.16
N ALA A 454 18.77 5.40 -16.07
CA ALA A 454 19.61 6.43 -16.67
C ALA A 454 19.63 6.34 -18.21
N HIS A 455 19.67 5.12 -18.76
CA HIS A 455 19.57 4.87 -20.19
C HIS A 455 18.23 5.38 -20.76
N LEU A 456 17.11 5.10 -20.10
CA LEU A 456 15.80 5.59 -20.52
C LEU A 456 15.71 7.13 -20.53
N ARG A 457 16.30 7.82 -19.54
CA ARG A 457 16.39 9.29 -19.54
C ARG A 457 17.22 9.86 -20.70
N GLY A 458 18.32 9.16 -21.05
CA GLY A 458 19.15 9.55 -22.22
C GLY A 458 18.39 9.39 -23.55
N SER A 459 17.50 8.42 -23.66
CA SER A 459 16.64 8.21 -24.83
C SER A 459 15.61 9.33 -25.02
N ASP A 460 15.11 9.93 -23.95
CA ASP A 460 14.22 11.10 -23.98
C ASP A 460 14.93 12.34 -24.61
N PHE A 461 16.18 12.57 -24.22
CA PHE A 461 16.96 13.68 -24.76
C PHE A 461 17.22 13.56 -26.26
N ALA A 462 17.44 12.33 -26.76
CA ALA A 462 17.64 12.07 -28.17
C ALA A 462 16.36 12.29 -28.98
N LEU A 463 15.20 11.90 -28.47
CA LEU A 463 13.89 12.12 -29.11
C LEU A 463 13.53 13.62 -29.16
N PHE A 464 13.79 14.36 -28.09
CA PHE A 464 13.54 15.81 -28.04
C PHE A 464 14.43 16.61 -29.02
N SER A 465 15.66 16.17 -29.22
CA SER A 465 16.59 16.79 -30.20
C SER A 465 16.19 16.50 -31.66
N LEU A 466 15.62 15.32 -31.93
CA LEU A 466 15.14 14.96 -33.29
C LEU A 466 13.81 15.64 -33.63
N SER A 467 12.92 15.87 -32.65
CA SER A 467 11.67 16.60 -32.88
C SER A 467 11.92 18.07 -33.26
N ARG A 468 12.90 18.73 -32.62
CA ARG A 468 13.29 20.11 -32.95
C ARG A 468 13.98 20.26 -34.29
N ARG A 469 14.59 19.21 -34.84
CA ARG A 469 15.19 19.22 -36.21
C ARG A 469 14.17 18.96 -37.33
N ARG A 470 12.94 18.52 -37.01
CA ARG A 470 11.85 18.35 -38.01
C ARG A 470 10.92 19.54 -38.07
N THR A 471 11.02 20.51 -37.17
CA THR A 471 10.21 21.75 -37.13
C THR A 471 11.05 23.00 -37.39
N ALA A 472 12.29 22.85 -37.81
CA ALA A 472 13.17 23.86 -38.40
C ALA A 472 13.50 23.46 -39.88
#